data_1b4ec88d2e111befe360c7fd20e43f57
#
_entry.id   1b4ec88d2e111befe360c7fd20e43f57
#
_cell.length_a   1.000
_cell.length_b   1.000
_cell.length_c   1.000
_cell.angle_alpha   90.00
_cell.angle_beta   90.00
_cell.angle_gamma   90.00
#
_symmetry.space_group_name_H-M   'P 1'
#
loop_
_entity.id
_entity.type
_entity.pdbx_description
1 polymer ?
#
loop_
_entity_poly.entity_id
_entity_poly.type
_entity_poly.pdbx_seq_one_letter_code
_entity_poly.pdbx_strand_id
1 'polypeptide(L)'
;MTDFDTLVRLLRRWTHNHDPHVRAAVELLIEHETWIRRAGFQRACIEKNAREVWINWRKAREFADSGAVASTSEMAVLDLAVALGEDRYKFSIMGPANSRMIAQAVARAPGEDR
;
A
#
# COMPACT_ATOMS: atom_id res chain seq x y z
N MET A 1 -2.57 -10.45 -19.88
CA MET A 1 -2.46 -9.27 -18.99
C MET A 1 -3.65 -9.26 -18.06
N THR A 2 -3.40 -9.06 -16.76
CA THR A 2 -4.46 -9.00 -15.77
C THR A 2 -5.11 -7.61 -15.80
N ASP A 3 -6.42 -7.52 -15.97
CA ASP A 3 -7.09 -6.23 -15.93
C ASP A 3 -7.15 -5.69 -14.49
N PHE A 4 -7.48 -4.40 -14.37
CA PHE A 4 -7.46 -3.73 -13.07
C PHE A 4 -8.44 -4.37 -12.08
N ASP A 5 -9.66 -4.67 -12.52
CA ASP A 5 -10.68 -5.22 -11.62
C ASP A 5 -10.29 -6.61 -11.11
N THR A 6 -9.72 -7.43 -11.99
CA THR A 6 -9.22 -8.75 -11.59
C THR A 6 -8.06 -8.62 -10.62
N LEU A 7 -7.13 -7.71 -10.89
CA LEU A 7 -5.99 -7.48 -10.01
C LEU A 7 -6.43 -7.02 -8.62
N VAL A 8 -7.38 -6.07 -8.55
CA VAL A 8 -7.94 -5.59 -7.29
C VAL A 8 -8.55 -6.74 -6.50
N ARG A 9 -9.35 -7.56 -7.17
CA ARG A 9 -10.00 -8.71 -6.51
C ARG A 9 -8.97 -9.68 -5.94
N LEU A 10 -7.91 -9.96 -6.70
CA LEU A 10 -6.88 -10.89 -6.26
C LEU A 10 -6.05 -10.32 -5.12
N LEU A 11 -5.74 -9.03 -5.14
CA LEU A 11 -5.02 -8.38 -4.04
C LEU A 11 -5.86 -8.35 -2.77
N ARG A 12 -7.15 -8.07 -2.87
CA ARG A 12 -8.05 -8.11 -1.71
C ARG A 12 -8.19 -9.51 -1.15
N ARG A 13 -8.23 -10.51 -2.01
CA ARG A 13 -8.25 -11.91 -1.59
C ARG A 13 -6.97 -12.25 -0.81
N TRP A 14 -5.82 -11.80 -1.29
CA TRP A 14 -4.55 -12.01 -0.62
C TRP A 14 -4.54 -11.39 0.77
N THR A 15 -5.02 -10.15 0.90
CA THR A 15 -4.96 -9.43 2.17
C THR A 15 -6.06 -9.81 3.16
N HIS A 16 -7.02 -10.63 2.75
CA HIS A 16 -8.20 -10.97 3.57
C HIS A 16 -7.82 -11.47 4.97
N ASN A 17 -6.77 -12.29 5.06
CA ASN A 17 -6.31 -12.84 6.32
C ASN A 17 -4.96 -12.28 6.76
N HIS A 18 -4.51 -11.18 6.17
CA HIS A 18 -3.26 -10.54 6.55
C HIS A 18 -3.46 -9.51 7.63
N ASP A 19 -2.35 -9.07 8.21
CA ASP A 19 -2.34 -8.02 9.24
C ASP A 19 -3.00 -6.75 8.72
N PRO A 20 -3.67 -6.00 9.61
CA PRO A 20 -4.37 -4.78 9.19
C PRO A 20 -3.51 -3.75 8.47
N HIS A 21 -2.22 -3.63 8.83
CA HIS A 21 -1.34 -2.65 8.17
C HIS A 21 -1.09 -3.01 6.71
N VAL A 22 -0.98 -4.29 6.38
CA VAL A 22 -0.83 -4.75 5.00
C VAL A 22 -2.11 -4.47 4.22
N ARG A 23 -3.26 -4.79 4.81
CA ARG A 23 -4.55 -4.53 4.18
C ARG A 23 -4.74 -3.04 3.93
N ALA A 24 -4.40 -2.20 4.90
CA ALA A 24 -4.50 -0.75 4.75
C ALA A 24 -3.61 -0.23 3.61
N ALA A 25 -2.40 -0.74 3.50
CA ALA A 25 -1.48 -0.37 2.43
C ALA A 25 -2.08 -0.70 1.05
N VAL A 26 -2.60 -1.91 0.91
CA VAL A 26 -3.18 -2.36 -0.36
C VAL A 26 -4.44 -1.57 -0.69
N GLU A 27 -5.32 -1.32 0.29
CA GLU A 27 -6.54 -0.53 0.04
C GLU A 27 -6.20 0.90 -0.37
N LEU A 28 -5.16 1.50 0.21
CA LEU A 28 -4.72 2.82 -0.20
C LEU A 28 -4.28 2.84 -1.66
N LEU A 29 -3.49 1.84 -2.08
CA LEU A 29 -3.06 1.74 -3.46
C LEU A 29 -4.22 1.50 -4.42
N ILE A 30 -5.19 0.69 -4.00
CA ILE A 30 -6.39 0.41 -4.80
C ILE A 30 -7.22 1.67 -4.96
N GLU A 31 -7.47 2.40 -3.87
CA GLU A 31 -8.31 3.60 -3.89
C GLU A 31 -7.67 4.70 -4.72
N HIS A 32 -6.36 4.88 -4.62
CA HIS A 32 -5.63 5.87 -5.38
C HIS A 32 -5.48 5.47 -6.86
N GLU A 33 -5.45 4.19 -7.17
CA GLU A 33 -5.37 3.55 -8.48
C GLU A 33 -4.07 3.76 -9.26
N THR A 34 -3.45 4.92 -9.18
CA THR A 34 -2.34 5.34 -10.04
C THR A 34 -1.24 4.29 -10.16
N TRP A 35 -0.73 3.81 -9.03
CA TRP A 35 0.40 2.87 -9.05
C TRP A 35 -0.02 1.47 -9.49
N ILE A 36 -1.15 1.00 -9.02
CA ILE A 36 -1.66 -0.34 -9.37
C ILE A 36 -1.89 -0.44 -10.89
N ARG A 37 -2.30 0.66 -11.52
CA ARG A 37 -2.54 0.67 -12.97
C ARG A 37 -1.26 0.74 -13.81
N ARG A 38 -0.14 1.15 -13.24
CA ARG A 38 1.11 1.30 -13.99
C ARG A 38 1.78 -0.04 -14.23
N ALA A 39 2.07 -0.33 -15.50
CA ALA A 39 2.77 -1.56 -15.88
C ALA A 39 4.13 -1.68 -15.19
N GLY A 40 4.86 -0.56 -15.05
CA GLY A 40 6.15 -0.55 -14.37
C GLY A 40 6.06 -0.98 -12.91
N PHE A 41 5.06 -0.48 -12.18
CA PHE A 41 4.82 -0.88 -10.81
C PHE A 41 4.45 -2.36 -10.72
N GLN A 42 3.54 -2.80 -11.60
CA GLN A 42 3.12 -4.20 -11.62
C GLN A 42 4.31 -5.15 -11.84
N ARG A 43 5.16 -4.84 -12.81
CA ARG A 43 6.32 -5.66 -13.11
C ARG A 43 7.34 -5.69 -11.97
N ALA A 44 7.54 -4.53 -11.33
CA ALA A 44 8.57 -4.41 -10.29
C ALA A 44 8.12 -4.95 -8.94
N CYS A 45 6.86 -4.81 -8.59
CA CYS A 45 6.40 -4.96 -7.20
C CYS A 45 5.37 -6.06 -6.99
N ILE A 46 4.58 -6.40 -8.02
CA ILE A 46 3.51 -7.39 -7.86
C ILE A 46 4.02 -8.74 -8.35
N GLU A 47 4.04 -9.68 -7.44
CA GLU A 47 4.44 -11.05 -7.72
C GLU A 47 3.23 -11.95 -7.77
N LYS A 48 3.35 -13.07 -8.47
CA LYS A 48 2.22 -13.99 -8.63
C LYS A 48 2.70 -15.42 -8.79
N ASN A 49 1.80 -16.34 -8.45
CA ASN A 49 1.94 -17.75 -8.78
C ASN A 49 0.62 -18.22 -9.41
N ALA A 50 0.40 -19.53 -9.49
CA ALA A 50 -0.80 -20.08 -10.12
C ALA A 50 -2.09 -19.72 -9.39
N ARG A 51 -2.01 -19.32 -8.11
CA ARG A 51 -3.18 -19.14 -7.26
C ARG A 51 -3.38 -17.73 -6.73
N GLU A 52 -2.30 -16.98 -6.56
CA GLU A 52 -2.34 -15.70 -5.85
C GLU A 52 -1.51 -14.64 -6.53
N VAL A 53 -1.82 -13.39 -6.20
CA VAL A 53 -0.93 -12.25 -6.44
C VAL A 53 -0.69 -11.57 -5.10
N TRP A 54 0.47 -10.94 -4.96
CA TRP A 54 0.80 -10.19 -3.75
C TRP A 54 1.78 -9.08 -4.09
N ILE A 55 1.92 -8.11 -3.18
CA ILE A 55 2.90 -7.05 -3.33
C ILE A 55 4.13 -7.42 -2.50
N ASN A 56 5.28 -7.39 -3.15
CA ASN A 56 6.55 -7.56 -2.46
C ASN A 56 7.00 -6.20 -1.95
N TRP A 57 6.83 -5.97 -0.66
CA TRP A 57 7.08 -4.64 -0.07
C TRP A 57 8.53 -4.20 -0.16
N ARG A 58 9.48 -5.12 -0.11
CA ARG A 58 10.89 -4.79 -0.31
C ARG A 58 11.12 -4.23 -1.72
N LYS A 59 10.57 -4.91 -2.73
CA LYS A 59 10.67 -4.44 -4.11
C LYS A 59 9.90 -3.13 -4.32
N ALA A 60 8.79 -2.97 -3.62
CA ALA A 60 8.03 -1.72 -3.68
C ALA A 60 8.85 -0.55 -3.10
N ARG A 61 9.60 -0.80 -2.01
CA ARG A 61 10.50 0.21 -1.44
C ARG A 61 11.61 0.56 -2.43
N GLU A 62 12.21 -0.43 -3.05
CA GLU A 62 13.23 -0.20 -4.07
C GLU A 62 12.67 0.61 -5.25
N PHE A 63 11.46 0.28 -5.68
CA PHE A 63 10.80 1.00 -6.76
C PHE A 63 10.52 2.46 -6.38
N ALA A 64 10.03 2.71 -5.17
CA ALA A 64 9.78 4.06 -4.69
C ALA A 64 11.07 4.88 -4.62
N ASP A 65 12.18 4.25 -4.24
CA ASP A 65 13.46 4.90 -4.11
C ASP A 65 14.20 5.07 -5.44
N SER A 66 13.74 4.41 -6.50
CA SER A 66 14.44 4.41 -7.79
C SER A 66 14.20 5.69 -8.62
N GLY A 67 13.35 6.60 -8.17
CA GLY A 67 13.09 7.84 -8.88
C GLY A 67 12.08 7.67 -10.01
N ALA A 68 11.04 6.88 -9.80
CA ALA A 68 9.96 6.71 -10.77
C ALA A 68 9.38 8.09 -11.14
N VAL A 69 9.03 8.27 -12.42
CA VAL A 69 8.46 9.52 -12.91
C VAL A 69 7.03 9.65 -12.42
N ALA A 70 6.80 10.61 -11.52
CA ALA A 70 5.50 10.83 -10.91
C ALA A 70 5.46 12.21 -10.26
N SER A 71 4.25 12.68 -9.97
CA SER A 71 4.08 13.93 -9.23
C SER A 71 4.49 13.71 -7.75
N THR A 72 4.71 14.82 -7.05
CA THR A 72 5.04 14.79 -5.63
C THR A 72 3.94 14.08 -4.83
N SER A 73 2.66 14.36 -5.15
CA SER A 73 1.53 13.72 -4.48
C SER A 73 1.50 12.22 -4.74
N GLU A 74 1.73 11.80 -5.97
CA GLU A 74 1.76 10.39 -6.32
C GLU A 74 2.85 9.66 -5.57
N MET A 75 4.04 10.25 -5.49
CA MET A 75 5.16 9.67 -4.75
C MET A 75 4.86 9.58 -3.25
N ALA A 76 4.19 10.61 -2.69
CA ALA A 76 3.83 10.61 -1.27
C ALA A 76 2.87 9.48 -0.95
N VAL A 77 1.89 9.22 -1.81
CA VAL A 77 0.94 8.09 -1.62
C VAL A 77 1.68 6.76 -1.66
N LEU A 78 2.58 6.59 -2.64
CA LEU A 78 3.35 5.36 -2.74
C LEU A 78 4.22 5.14 -1.50
N ASP A 79 4.91 6.19 -1.06
CA ASP A 79 5.79 6.11 0.10
C ASP A 79 5.00 5.72 1.36
N LEU A 80 3.84 6.32 1.58
CA LEU A 80 2.99 5.97 2.72
C LEU A 80 2.50 4.53 2.63
N ALA A 81 2.03 4.10 1.45
CA ALA A 81 1.55 2.74 1.27
C ALA A 81 2.65 1.72 1.57
N VAL A 82 3.86 1.97 1.06
CA VAL A 82 5.00 1.07 1.30
C VAL A 82 5.37 1.04 2.78
N ALA A 83 5.37 2.21 3.44
CA ALA A 83 5.66 2.28 4.87
C ALA A 83 4.66 1.48 5.70
N LEU A 84 3.36 1.54 5.33
CA LEU A 84 2.33 0.73 5.98
C LEU A 84 2.55 -0.76 5.71
N GLY A 85 2.81 -1.12 4.46
CA GLY A 85 3.04 -2.52 4.08
C GLY A 85 4.24 -3.12 4.79
N GLU A 86 5.31 -2.34 4.98
CA GLU A 86 6.52 -2.75 5.69
C GLU A 86 6.34 -2.77 7.22
N ASP A 87 5.21 -2.30 7.71
CA ASP A 87 4.98 -2.09 9.15
C ASP A 87 6.01 -1.15 9.78
N ARG A 88 6.38 -0.11 9.04
CA ARG A 88 7.36 0.87 9.52
C ARG A 88 6.92 1.53 10.82
N TYR A 89 5.61 1.72 10.99
CA TYR A 89 5.05 2.39 12.18
C TYR A 89 4.78 1.41 13.32
N LYS A 90 5.09 0.12 13.14
CA LYS A 90 4.99 -0.89 14.19
C LYS A 90 3.57 -1.10 14.71
N PHE A 91 2.57 -0.95 13.85
CA PHE A 91 1.18 -1.20 14.25
C PHE A 91 0.96 -2.61 14.78
N SER A 92 1.72 -3.59 14.25
CA SER A 92 1.56 -4.99 14.66
C SER A 92 1.93 -5.24 16.12
N ILE A 93 2.71 -4.36 16.74
CA ILE A 93 3.20 -4.56 18.10
C ILE A 93 2.82 -3.45 19.07
N MET A 94 2.21 -2.35 18.61
CA MET A 94 1.99 -1.21 19.50
C MET A 94 0.69 -1.27 20.30
N GLY A 95 -0.21 -2.18 19.95
CA GLY A 95 -1.49 -2.33 20.63
C GLY A 95 -2.58 -1.39 20.13
N PRO A 96 -3.87 -1.72 20.42
CA PRO A 96 -5.00 -1.01 19.83
C PRO A 96 -5.12 0.47 20.22
N ALA A 97 -4.82 0.81 21.48
CA ALA A 97 -4.97 2.19 21.94
C ALA A 97 -3.96 3.11 21.25
N ASN A 98 -2.70 2.67 21.16
CA ASN A 98 -1.66 3.45 20.49
C ASN A 98 -1.91 3.55 18.99
N SER A 99 -2.35 2.46 18.38
CA SER A 99 -2.69 2.46 16.95
C SER A 99 -3.78 3.47 16.64
N ARG A 100 -4.80 3.58 17.51
CA ARG A 100 -5.87 4.55 17.33
C ARG A 100 -5.38 5.98 17.44
N MET A 101 -4.48 6.25 18.41
CA MET A 101 -3.91 7.59 18.56
C MET A 101 -3.15 8.03 17.32
N ILE A 102 -2.35 7.11 16.76
CA ILE A 102 -1.59 7.40 15.54
C ILE A 102 -2.53 7.60 14.35
N ALA A 103 -3.54 6.75 14.22
CA ALA A 103 -4.52 6.87 13.14
C ALA A 103 -5.25 8.22 13.21
N GLN A 104 -5.61 8.66 14.41
CA GLN A 104 -6.25 9.96 14.59
C GLN A 104 -5.30 11.11 14.23
N ALA A 105 -4.04 11.00 14.62
CA ALA A 105 -3.05 12.02 14.28
C ALA A 105 -2.86 12.13 12.77
N VAL A 106 -2.78 11.00 12.09
CA VAL A 106 -2.65 10.96 10.62
C VAL A 106 -3.88 11.57 9.97
N ALA A 107 -5.08 11.25 10.47
CA ALA A 107 -6.31 11.80 9.92
C ALA A 107 -6.39 13.33 10.08
N ARG A 108 -5.81 13.87 11.15
CA ARG A 108 -5.80 15.31 11.39
C ARG A 108 -4.68 16.05 10.65
N ALA A 109 -3.64 15.34 10.25
CA ALA A 109 -2.47 15.96 9.63
C ALA A 109 -2.79 16.81 8.41
N PRO A 110 -3.75 16.41 7.53
CA PRO A 110 -4.11 17.26 6.38
C PRO A 110 -4.88 18.53 6.73
N GLY A 111 -5.28 18.71 8.00
CA GLY A 111 -5.99 19.92 8.40
C GLY A 111 -7.48 19.96 8.06
N GLU A 112 -8.04 18.85 7.65
CA GLU A 112 -9.45 18.77 7.27
C GLU A 112 -10.38 18.62 8.47
N ASP A 113 -9.86 18.13 9.55
CA ASP A 113 -10.63 17.79 10.75
C ASP A 113 -10.58 18.94 11.74
N ARG A 114 -11.26 20.02 11.44
CA ARG A 114 -11.25 21.24 12.24
C ARG A 114 -12.50 21.44 13.02
#